data_9ef27867986cbf8f61245171d2af7a2a
#
_entry.id   9ef27867986cbf8f61245171d2af7a2a
#
_cell.length_a   1.000
_cell.length_b   1.000
_cell.length_c   1.000
_cell.angle_alpha   90.00
_cell.angle_beta   90.00
_cell.angle_gamma   90.00
#
_symmetry.space_group_name_H-M   'P 1'
#
loop_
_entity.id
_entity.type
_entity.pdbx_description
1 polymer ?
#
loop_
_entity_poly.entity_id
_entity_poly.type
_entity_poly.pdbx_seq_one_letter_code
_entity_poly.pdbx_strand_id
1 'polypeptide(L)'
;MLAVLRPVERAIASRTRIPSWAVVMQVLGGTALIVALVGFVWDVGWHADLGRDKNLLTLPHLMILGGLLGIGGAGVAAIAMATVGEANSGWRWRGLRVPYSAAALTAFGAGAVAGFPLDDLWHRTYGIDVTMWSPTHLLMIGGASLAPLALALGAGEARWPSESGWMRARRFLLAGAVLIGLSTFQLEFDMGVPQWQALYQPVLIAAAAGIGLVAARAWLGRGGAFFAVFAFLLLRGLVSLLVGPVLGHQLPHIPTYLGAAAGVEIAFLLAGRVAPLQLALLAGLISAAIGLPVEWLWTHLWSYQPWQPRLLPMTWLPVAASAAGAVLGLAAGRAWRPAAAGLPRLAVPLAAVALVATLAVPLPRTSVNASAVLTAQPAGPPQGFAPDRSGVPTLRQEYWIEARLKPADAAASPDWFRVAAWQGGQVRDIDMVQVGPGDYRSSRPVPTGGTWKAILFLARGDVVSAAPIAMPRDADYGQPGVQPPAGGAPATRQFVPASQLLMSESHSASPLVADVAYLAFVLVCAGWLVLLIVAHRSVAAAGEPADDLLPTPAGARVRRRHLAG
;
A
#
# COMPACT_ATOMS: atom_id res chain seq x y z
N MET A 1 20.48 -10.43 -31.87
CA MET A 1 20.43 -9.74 -30.57
C MET A 1 20.54 -10.68 -29.37
N LEU A 2 19.76 -11.75 -29.27
CA LEU A 2 19.84 -12.68 -28.13
C LEU A 2 21.18 -13.44 -28.00
N ALA A 3 21.91 -13.68 -29.10
CA ALA A 3 23.22 -14.36 -29.07
C ALA A 3 24.27 -13.63 -28.21
N VAL A 4 24.20 -12.30 -28.12
CA VAL A 4 25.09 -11.46 -27.29
C VAL A 4 24.92 -11.74 -25.80
N LEU A 5 23.76 -12.23 -25.38
CA LEU A 5 23.46 -12.53 -23.96
C LEU A 5 24.00 -13.90 -23.51
N ARG A 6 24.36 -14.80 -24.43
CA ARG A 6 24.86 -16.15 -24.09
C ARG A 6 26.08 -16.17 -23.14
N PRO A 7 27.13 -15.33 -23.34
CA PRO A 7 28.25 -15.30 -22.41
C PRO A 7 27.84 -14.86 -21.01
N VAL A 8 26.96 -13.85 -20.90
CA VAL A 8 26.45 -13.34 -19.61
C VAL A 8 25.60 -14.42 -18.92
N GLU A 9 24.72 -15.07 -19.66
CA GLU A 9 23.90 -16.18 -19.18
C GLU A 9 24.76 -17.27 -18.54
N ARG A 10 25.77 -17.78 -19.29
CA ARG A 10 26.68 -18.84 -18.79
C ARG A 10 27.47 -18.37 -17.57
N ALA A 11 27.96 -17.14 -17.56
CA ALA A 11 28.73 -16.59 -16.44
C ALA A 11 27.87 -16.50 -15.15
N ILE A 12 26.60 -16.09 -15.26
CA ILE A 12 25.69 -16.05 -14.12
C ILE A 12 25.34 -17.48 -13.64
N ALA A 13 24.93 -18.35 -14.55
CA ALA A 13 24.52 -19.71 -14.22
C ALA A 13 25.65 -20.51 -13.56
N SER A 14 26.89 -20.39 -14.07
CA SER A 14 28.05 -21.11 -13.52
C SER A 14 28.47 -20.63 -12.12
N ARG A 15 28.34 -19.31 -11.84
CA ARG A 15 28.72 -18.72 -10.55
C ARG A 15 27.66 -18.91 -9.48
N THR A 16 26.38 -18.88 -9.82
CA THR A 16 25.28 -18.85 -8.85
C THR A 16 24.61 -20.20 -8.64
N ARG A 17 24.73 -21.12 -9.61
CA ARG A 17 23.97 -22.38 -9.66
C ARG A 17 22.44 -22.16 -9.66
N ILE A 18 22.00 -20.98 -10.06
CA ILE A 18 20.60 -20.57 -10.18
C ILE A 18 20.38 -20.23 -11.66
N PRO A 19 19.19 -20.49 -12.21
CA PRO A 19 18.85 -20.04 -13.56
C PRO A 19 19.11 -18.53 -13.70
N SER A 20 19.89 -18.15 -14.72
CA SER A 20 20.31 -16.76 -14.94
C SER A 20 19.14 -15.76 -15.02
N TRP A 21 18.03 -16.20 -15.61
CA TRP A 21 16.81 -15.39 -15.68
C TRP A 21 16.28 -15.00 -14.31
N ALA A 22 16.34 -15.92 -13.34
CA ALA A 22 15.86 -15.65 -11.99
C ALA A 22 16.80 -14.69 -11.24
N VAL A 23 18.12 -14.82 -11.43
CA VAL A 23 19.09 -13.88 -10.84
C VAL A 23 18.88 -12.47 -11.38
N VAL A 24 18.76 -12.32 -12.71
CA VAL A 24 18.54 -11.03 -13.38
C VAL A 24 17.23 -10.41 -12.90
N MET A 25 16.14 -11.19 -12.88
CA MET A 25 14.83 -10.73 -12.40
C MET A 25 14.91 -10.21 -10.96
N GLN A 26 15.58 -10.96 -10.08
CA GLN A 26 15.69 -10.62 -8.67
C GLN A 26 16.56 -9.37 -8.42
N VAL A 27 17.68 -9.25 -9.11
CA VAL A 27 18.59 -8.12 -8.92
C VAL A 27 17.97 -6.85 -9.48
N LEU A 28 17.58 -6.86 -10.77
CA LEU A 28 17.01 -5.68 -11.42
C LEU A 28 15.67 -5.28 -10.80
N GLY A 29 14.75 -6.25 -10.63
CA GLY A 29 13.44 -5.99 -10.05
C GLY A 29 13.51 -5.51 -8.60
N GLY A 30 14.40 -6.10 -7.79
CA GLY A 30 14.59 -5.68 -6.40
C GLY A 30 15.19 -4.27 -6.29
N THR A 31 16.17 -3.92 -7.14
CA THR A 31 16.72 -2.55 -7.19
C THR A 31 15.66 -1.56 -7.64
N ALA A 32 14.91 -1.89 -8.69
CA ALA A 32 13.83 -1.05 -9.20
C ALA A 32 12.75 -0.78 -8.15
N LEU A 33 12.38 -1.79 -7.36
CA LEU A 33 11.43 -1.63 -6.25
C LEU A 33 11.93 -0.70 -5.15
N ILE A 34 13.23 -0.75 -4.81
CA ILE A 34 13.81 0.18 -3.82
C ILE A 34 13.75 1.61 -4.36
N VAL A 35 14.13 1.82 -5.63
CA VAL A 35 14.07 3.13 -6.28
C VAL A 35 12.63 3.65 -6.31
N ALA A 36 11.67 2.83 -6.73
CA ALA A 36 10.25 3.18 -6.74
C ALA A 36 9.73 3.50 -5.33
N LEU A 37 10.10 2.72 -4.31
CA LEU A 37 9.67 2.94 -2.93
C LEU A 37 10.19 4.26 -2.37
N VAL A 38 11.46 4.57 -2.57
CA VAL A 38 12.04 5.84 -2.12
C VAL A 38 11.37 7.01 -2.85
N GLY A 39 11.25 6.93 -4.19
CA GLY A 39 10.56 7.94 -4.98
C GLY A 39 9.13 8.16 -4.51
N PHE A 40 8.38 7.09 -4.31
CA PHE A 40 6.97 7.15 -3.91
C PHE A 40 6.78 7.75 -2.51
N VAL A 41 7.53 7.31 -1.50
CA VAL A 41 7.39 7.86 -0.14
C VAL A 41 7.84 9.31 -0.08
N TRP A 42 8.88 9.66 -0.85
CA TRP A 42 9.34 11.04 -0.99
C TRP A 42 8.29 11.91 -1.67
N ASP A 43 7.68 11.43 -2.73
CA ASP A 43 6.64 12.11 -3.48
C ASP A 43 5.41 12.41 -2.62
N VAL A 44 4.93 11.38 -1.88
CA VAL A 44 3.80 11.56 -0.96
C VAL A 44 4.14 12.54 0.16
N GLY A 45 5.36 12.49 0.72
CA GLY A 45 5.83 13.48 1.70
C GLY A 45 5.88 14.89 1.12
N TRP A 46 6.39 15.04 -0.10
CA TRP A 46 6.42 16.30 -0.84
C TRP A 46 5.00 16.87 -1.03
N HIS A 47 4.09 16.04 -1.51
CA HIS A 47 2.70 16.46 -1.74
C HIS A 47 1.95 16.77 -0.44
N ALA A 48 2.21 16.04 0.64
CA ALA A 48 1.64 16.32 1.96
C ALA A 48 2.08 17.69 2.48
N ASP A 49 3.36 18.04 2.33
CA ASP A 49 3.93 19.27 2.86
C ASP A 49 3.71 20.48 1.98
N LEU A 50 4.14 20.38 0.72
CA LEU A 50 4.18 21.50 -0.21
C LEU A 50 2.96 21.55 -1.13
N GLY A 51 2.17 20.46 -1.15
CA GLY A 51 1.14 20.22 -2.13
C GLY A 51 1.74 19.81 -3.46
N ARG A 52 1.09 20.16 -4.56
CA ARG A 52 1.44 19.67 -5.89
C ARG A 52 2.61 20.39 -6.49
N ASP A 53 3.39 19.63 -7.21
CA ASP A 53 4.34 20.18 -8.14
C ASP A 53 3.71 20.36 -9.54
N LYS A 54 4.21 21.33 -10.26
CA LYS A 54 3.78 21.65 -11.63
C LYS A 54 4.52 20.83 -12.68
N ASN A 55 5.60 20.18 -12.25
CA ASN A 55 6.54 19.52 -13.14
C ASN A 55 6.42 18.00 -12.96
N LEU A 56 5.95 17.33 -14.00
CA LEU A 56 5.87 15.87 -14.04
C LEU A 56 7.24 15.19 -13.90
N LEU A 57 8.34 15.89 -14.12
CA LEU A 57 9.70 15.36 -14.10
C LEU A 57 10.50 15.85 -12.88
N THR A 58 9.86 15.98 -11.72
CA THR A 58 10.56 16.20 -10.45
C THR A 58 11.39 14.97 -10.07
N LEU A 59 12.35 15.13 -9.18
CA LEU A 59 13.22 14.03 -8.80
C LEU A 59 12.46 12.83 -8.20
N PRO A 60 11.46 13.00 -7.30
CA PRO A 60 10.62 11.91 -6.85
C PRO A 60 9.90 11.19 -7.99
N HIS A 61 9.26 11.95 -8.91
CA HIS A 61 8.58 11.38 -10.08
C HIS A 61 9.53 10.63 -11.02
N LEU A 62 10.75 11.13 -11.26
CA LEU A 62 11.76 10.42 -12.05
C LEU A 62 12.19 9.11 -11.38
N MET A 63 12.28 9.08 -10.04
CA MET A 63 12.57 7.85 -9.31
C MET A 63 11.40 6.86 -9.40
N ILE A 64 10.16 7.33 -9.29
CA ILE A 64 8.97 6.48 -9.50
C ILE A 64 8.99 5.91 -10.92
N LEU A 65 9.08 6.75 -11.95
CA LEU A 65 9.08 6.31 -13.35
C LEU A 65 10.24 5.36 -13.65
N GLY A 66 11.46 5.70 -13.20
CA GLY A 66 12.64 4.83 -13.35
C GLY A 66 12.47 3.49 -12.66
N GLY A 67 11.87 3.47 -11.46
CA GLY A 67 11.53 2.26 -10.74
C GLY A 67 10.48 1.42 -11.47
N LEU A 68 9.40 2.03 -11.96
CA LEU A 68 8.34 1.33 -12.70
C LEU A 68 8.86 0.74 -14.03
N LEU A 69 9.65 1.51 -14.79
CA LEU A 69 10.33 1.02 -15.99
C LEU A 69 11.30 -0.12 -15.66
N GLY A 70 12.03 -0.01 -14.54
CA GLY A 70 12.93 -1.04 -14.06
C GLY A 70 12.21 -2.34 -13.68
N ILE A 71 11.02 -2.27 -13.06
CA ILE A 71 10.19 -3.43 -12.74
C ILE A 71 9.78 -4.18 -14.03
N GLY A 72 9.20 -3.47 -15.00
CA GLY A 72 8.81 -4.06 -16.28
C GLY A 72 10.02 -4.57 -17.07
N GLY A 73 11.09 -3.78 -17.11
CA GLY A 73 12.36 -4.13 -17.75
C GLY A 73 13.02 -5.37 -17.16
N ALA A 74 12.94 -5.56 -15.84
CA ALA A 74 13.44 -6.76 -15.17
C ALA A 74 12.70 -8.03 -15.63
N GLY A 75 11.38 -7.95 -15.80
CA GLY A 75 10.58 -9.04 -16.36
C GLY A 75 10.97 -9.38 -17.79
N VAL A 76 11.10 -8.36 -18.66
CA VAL A 76 11.53 -8.53 -20.06
C VAL A 76 12.95 -9.10 -20.13
N ALA A 77 13.88 -8.59 -19.33
CA ALA A 77 15.25 -9.10 -19.26
C ALA A 77 15.28 -10.57 -18.82
N ALA A 78 14.43 -10.94 -17.84
CA ALA A 78 14.30 -12.31 -17.39
C ALA A 78 13.79 -13.24 -18.53
N ILE A 79 12.79 -12.80 -19.31
CA ILE A 79 12.30 -13.55 -20.48
C ILE A 79 13.41 -13.73 -21.51
N ALA A 80 14.20 -12.69 -21.80
CA ALA A 80 15.34 -12.79 -22.71
C ALA A 80 16.38 -13.79 -22.22
N MET A 81 16.76 -13.72 -20.93
CA MET A 81 17.72 -14.65 -20.32
C MET A 81 17.19 -16.09 -20.27
N ALA A 82 15.91 -16.29 -19.96
CA ALA A 82 15.24 -17.60 -19.99
C ALA A 82 15.23 -18.21 -21.38
N THR A 83 15.03 -17.37 -22.41
CA THR A 83 15.05 -17.81 -23.82
C THR A 83 16.44 -18.26 -24.25
N VAL A 84 17.48 -17.49 -23.89
CA VAL A 84 18.88 -17.80 -24.22
C VAL A 84 19.39 -19.03 -23.47
N GLY A 85 19.01 -19.19 -22.21
CA GLY A 85 19.37 -20.33 -21.35
C GLY A 85 18.43 -21.54 -21.51
N GLU A 86 17.51 -21.51 -22.47
CA GLU A 86 16.54 -22.57 -22.77
C GLU A 86 15.80 -23.08 -21.52
N ALA A 87 15.34 -22.14 -20.67
CA ALA A 87 14.67 -22.46 -19.42
C ALA A 87 13.51 -23.45 -19.61
N ASN A 88 13.38 -24.39 -18.68
CA ASN A 88 12.35 -25.43 -18.71
C ASN A 88 11.02 -24.96 -18.07
N SER A 89 11.03 -23.85 -17.32
CA SER A 89 9.85 -23.27 -16.69
C SER A 89 9.16 -22.25 -17.59
N GLY A 90 7.84 -22.08 -17.42
CA GLY A 90 7.04 -21.08 -18.10
C GLY A 90 6.41 -21.52 -19.41
N TRP A 91 5.81 -20.54 -20.09
CA TRP A 91 5.19 -20.74 -21.40
C TRP A 91 6.23 -20.70 -22.52
N ARG A 92 5.93 -21.42 -23.61
CA ARG A 92 6.63 -21.30 -24.89
C ARG A 92 5.75 -20.50 -25.85
N TRP A 93 6.23 -19.35 -26.28
CA TRP A 93 5.47 -18.49 -27.19
C TRP A 93 6.37 -17.91 -28.27
N ARG A 94 6.11 -18.24 -29.55
CA ARG A 94 6.87 -17.74 -30.72
C ARG A 94 8.39 -17.82 -30.55
N GLY A 95 8.89 -18.92 -30.01
CA GLY A 95 10.33 -19.14 -29.78
C GLY A 95 10.87 -18.51 -28.46
N LEU A 96 10.06 -17.79 -27.72
CA LEU A 96 10.42 -17.27 -26.41
C LEU A 96 10.11 -18.29 -25.31
N ARG A 97 10.94 -18.28 -24.28
CA ARG A 97 10.70 -18.96 -23.00
C ARG A 97 10.27 -17.91 -21.99
N VAL A 98 9.05 -17.98 -21.55
CA VAL A 98 8.42 -16.96 -20.70
C VAL A 98 8.14 -17.56 -19.31
N PRO A 99 9.06 -17.41 -18.32
CA PRO A 99 8.77 -17.83 -16.96
C PRO A 99 7.51 -17.16 -16.44
N TYR A 100 6.68 -17.89 -15.68
CA TYR A 100 5.38 -17.40 -15.20
C TYR A 100 5.53 -16.12 -14.35
N SER A 101 6.54 -16.11 -13.46
CA SER A 101 6.86 -14.96 -12.62
C SER A 101 7.37 -13.76 -13.41
N ALA A 102 8.16 -14.00 -14.46
CA ALA A 102 8.65 -12.93 -15.34
C ALA A 102 7.52 -12.30 -16.16
N ALA A 103 6.56 -13.11 -16.63
CA ALA A 103 5.36 -12.60 -17.29
C ALA A 103 4.52 -11.72 -16.35
N ALA A 104 4.32 -12.15 -15.09
CA ALA A 104 3.61 -11.38 -14.09
C ALA A 104 4.33 -10.05 -13.81
N LEU A 105 5.65 -10.07 -13.59
CA LEU A 105 6.45 -8.88 -13.34
C LEU A 105 6.40 -7.89 -14.51
N THR A 106 6.47 -8.40 -15.75
CA THR A 106 6.33 -7.57 -16.96
C THR A 106 4.96 -6.93 -17.06
N ALA A 107 3.89 -7.68 -16.79
CA ALA A 107 2.53 -7.16 -16.85
C ALA A 107 2.26 -6.09 -15.78
N PHE A 108 2.77 -6.28 -14.56
CA PHE A 108 2.66 -5.30 -13.48
C PHE A 108 3.43 -4.02 -13.81
N GLY A 109 4.69 -4.15 -14.25
CA GLY A 109 5.50 -3.01 -14.66
C GLY A 109 4.92 -2.26 -15.86
N ALA A 110 4.42 -2.98 -16.86
CA ALA A 110 3.80 -2.36 -18.04
C ALA A 110 2.54 -1.56 -17.68
N GLY A 111 1.65 -2.14 -16.85
CA GLY A 111 0.48 -1.42 -16.36
C GLY A 111 0.84 -0.21 -15.50
N ALA A 112 1.82 -0.36 -14.61
CA ALA A 112 2.29 0.73 -13.78
C ALA A 112 2.90 1.88 -14.61
N VAL A 113 3.73 1.56 -15.60
CA VAL A 113 4.29 2.56 -16.54
C VAL A 113 3.20 3.25 -17.35
N ALA A 114 2.18 2.51 -17.81
CA ALA A 114 1.05 3.09 -18.52
C ALA A 114 0.25 4.07 -17.64
N GLY A 115 0.20 3.84 -16.33
CA GLY A 115 -0.41 4.75 -15.37
C GLY A 115 0.18 6.15 -15.42
N PHE A 116 1.49 6.30 -15.63
CA PHE A 116 2.18 7.58 -15.58
C PHE A 116 1.70 8.61 -16.62
N PRO A 117 1.66 8.32 -17.95
CA PRO A 117 1.06 9.25 -18.91
C PRO A 117 -0.46 9.39 -18.78
N LEU A 118 -1.15 8.34 -18.30
CA LEU A 118 -2.58 8.42 -18.03
C LEU A 118 -2.88 9.35 -16.85
N ASP A 119 -1.95 9.49 -15.92
CA ASP A 119 -2.05 10.38 -14.78
C ASP A 119 -1.96 11.86 -15.21
N ASP A 120 -1.05 12.20 -16.12
CA ASP A 120 -1.01 13.54 -16.73
C ASP A 120 -2.34 13.87 -17.43
N LEU A 121 -2.92 12.90 -18.17
CA LEU A 121 -4.22 13.07 -18.81
C LEU A 121 -5.36 13.24 -17.78
N TRP A 122 -5.30 12.47 -16.68
CA TRP A 122 -6.27 12.57 -15.57
C TRP A 122 -6.21 13.96 -14.94
N HIS A 123 -5.02 14.44 -14.64
CA HIS A 123 -4.81 15.75 -14.04
C HIS A 123 -5.29 16.90 -14.96
N ARG A 124 -5.09 16.79 -16.26
CA ARG A 124 -5.63 17.78 -17.23
C ARG A 124 -7.16 17.76 -17.32
N THR A 125 -7.77 16.61 -17.02
CA THR A 125 -9.22 16.43 -17.15
C THR A 125 -9.96 16.82 -15.88
N TYR A 126 -9.45 16.42 -14.71
CA TYR A 126 -10.12 16.55 -13.41
C TYR A 126 -9.45 17.51 -12.45
N GLY A 127 -8.33 18.10 -12.84
CA GLY A 127 -7.46 18.83 -11.93
C GLY A 127 -6.52 17.87 -11.20
N ILE A 128 -5.50 18.44 -10.57
CA ILE A 128 -4.53 17.63 -9.86
C ILE A 128 -5.16 17.11 -8.57
N ASP A 129 -5.12 15.83 -8.36
CA ASP A 129 -5.45 15.22 -7.11
C ASP A 129 -4.20 15.02 -6.24
N VAL A 130 -4.38 15.07 -4.93
CA VAL A 130 -3.34 14.76 -3.93
C VAL A 130 -3.57 13.38 -3.33
N THR A 131 -4.42 12.57 -3.95
CA THR A 131 -4.86 11.29 -3.44
C THR A 131 -4.13 10.13 -4.11
N MET A 132 -3.90 9.05 -3.39
CA MET A 132 -3.46 7.79 -3.97
C MET A 132 -4.59 7.00 -4.66
N TRP A 133 -5.82 7.52 -4.67
CA TRP A 133 -7.03 6.75 -5.02
C TRP A 133 -7.57 7.06 -6.41
N SER A 134 -6.94 7.95 -7.21
CA SER A 134 -7.28 8.07 -8.63
C SER A 134 -6.98 6.78 -9.38
N PRO A 135 -7.70 6.46 -10.45
CA PRO A 135 -7.52 5.20 -11.18
C PRO A 135 -6.11 5.07 -11.75
N THR A 136 -5.47 6.16 -12.08
CA THR A 136 -4.10 6.24 -12.61
C THR A 136 -3.06 5.99 -11.52
N HIS A 137 -3.18 6.63 -10.35
CA HIS A 137 -2.35 6.33 -9.18
C HIS A 137 -2.53 4.88 -8.72
N LEU A 138 -3.78 4.39 -8.65
CA LEU A 138 -4.06 2.99 -8.30
C LEU A 138 -3.39 2.02 -9.26
N LEU A 139 -3.30 2.35 -10.55
CA LEU A 139 -2.62 1.53 -11.55
C LEU A 139 -1.10 1.50 -11.33
N MET A 140 -0.48 2.66 -11.08
CA MET A 140 0.95 2.78 -10.80
C MET A 140 1.33 2.06 -9.49
N ILE A 141 0.63 2.41 -8.40
CA ILE A 141 0.88 1.86 -7.07
C ILE A 141 0.57 0.37 -7.04
N GLY A 142 -0.56 -0.06 -7.62
CA GLY A 142 -0.98 -1.46 -7.67
C GLY A 142 0.03 -2.35 -8.39
N GLY A 143 0.53 -1.93 -9.55
CA GLY A 143 1.53 -2.68 -10.29
C GLY A 143 2.85 -2.81 -9.54
N ALA A 144 3.35 -1.72 -8.92
CA ALA A 144 4.54 -1.74 -8.08
C ALA A 144 4.35 -2.62 -6.83
N SER A 145 3.18 -2.52 -6.18
CA SER A 145 2.85 -3.26 -4.95
C SER A 145 2.71 -4.77 -5.17
N LEU A 146 2.30 -5.21 -6.36
CA LEU A 146 2.22 -6.62 -6.72
C LEU A 146 3.57 -7.21 -7.20
N ALA A 147 4.53 -6.37 -7.59
CA ALA A 147 5.83 -6.84 -8.10
C ALA A 147 6.61 -7.71 -7.10
N PRO A 148 6.64 -7.45 -5.77
CA PRO A 148 7.26 -8.34 -4.80
C PRO A 148 6.68 -9.76 -4.79
N LEU A 149 5.36 -9.93 -5.06
CA LEU A 149 4.73 -11.24 -5.19
C LEU A 149 5.27 -12.00 -6.40
N ALA A 150 5.47 -11.33 -7.53
CA ALA A 150 6.07 -11.92 -8.72
C ALA A 150 7.54 -12.32 -8.46
N LEU A 151 8.31 -11.50 -7.74
CA LEU A 151 9.68 -11.83 -7.37
C LEU A 151 9.74 -13.04 -6.42
N ALA A 152 8.85 -13.10 -5.41
CA ALA A 152 8.77 -14.25 -4.51
C ALA A 152 8.37 -15.53 -5.25
N LEU A 153 7.40 -15.43 -6.17
CA LEU A 153 7.03 -16.54 -7.05
C LEU A 153 8.21 -17.00 -7.91
N GLY A 154 9.01 -16.06 -8.44
CA GLY A 154 10.20 -16.36 -9.25
C GLY A 154 11.27 -17.12 -8.47
N ALA A 155 11.43 -16.84 -7.18
CA ALA A 155 12.32 -17.61 -6.32
C ALA A 155 11.83 -19.07 -6.14
N GLY A 156 10.52 -19.28 -6.05
CA GLY A 156 9.91 -20.61 -6.03
C GLY A 156 10.01 -21.32 -7.38
N GLU A 157 9.67 -20.63 -8.48
CA GLU A 157 9.73 -21.15 -9.85
C GLU A 157 11.15 -21.59 -10.25
N ALA A 158 12.16 -20.82 -9.84
CA ALA A 158 13.57 -21.15 -10.06
C ALA A 158 14.12 -22.22 -9.10
N ARG A 159 13.29 -22.73 -8.17
CA ARG A 159 13.71 -23.71 -7.14
C ARG A 159 14.97 -23.25 -6.39
N TRP A 160 14.95 -22.03 -5.91
CA TRP A 160 16.10 -21.39 -5.29
C TRP A 160 16.58 -22.18 -4.06
N PRO A 161 17.83 -22.65 -4.02
CA PRO A 161 18.33 -23.43 -2.89
C PRO A 161 18.32 -22.59 -1.61
N SER A 162 17.97 -23.21 -0.47
CA SER A 162 17.88 -22.53 0.83
C SER A 162 19.21 -22.52 1.63
N GLU A 163 20.26 -23.14 1.08
CA GLU A 163 21.48 -23.47 1.83
C GLU A 163 22.44 -22.29 2.00
N SER A 164 22.51 -21.35 1.05
CA SER A 164 23.41 -20.21 1.17
C SER A 164 22.81 -19.09 2.03
N GLY A 165 23.67 -18.41 2.83
CA GLY A 165 23.27 -17.27 3.66
C GLY A 165 22.68 -16.12 2.85
N TRP A 166 23.25 -15.85 1.66
CA TRP A 166 22.74 -14.85 0.72
C TRP A 166 21.31 -15.14 0.26
N MET A 167 21.02 -16.38 -0.10
CA MET A 167 19.69 -16.76 -0.57
C MET A 167 18.64 -16.71 0.54
N ARG A 168 19.02 -17.06 1.78
CA ARG A 168 18.17 -16.86 2.96
C ARG A 168 17.88 -15.38 3.20
N ALA A 169 18.92 -14.55 3.24
CA ALA A 169 18.76 -13.10 3.40
C ALA A 169 17.84 -12.50 2.33
N ARG A 170 18.00 -12.92 1.06
CA ARG A 170 17.15 -12.47 -0.04
C ARG A 170 15.69 -12.85 0.15
N ARG A 171 15.40 -14.08 0.58
CA ARG A 171 14.02 -14.50 0.88
C ARG A 171 13.41 -13.69 2.02
N PHE A 172 14.17 -13.36 3.06
CA PHE A 172 13.69 -12.51 4.15
C PHE A 172 13.37 -11.09 3.65
N LEU A 173 14.25 -10.50 2.85
CA LEU A 173 14.01 -9.18 2.24
C LEU A 173 12.78 -9.20 1.33
N LEU A 174 12.58 -10.26 0.54
CA LEU A 174 11.40 -10.41 -0.30
C LEU A 174 10.12 -10.56 0.51
N ALA A 175 10.14 -11.30 1.63
CA ALA A 175 8.97 -11.39 2.51
C ALA A 175 8.60 -10.03 3.11
N GLY A 176 9.59 -9.23 3.52
CA GLY A 176 9.37 -7.84 3.94
C GLY A 176 8.88 -6.96 2.79
N ALA A 177 9.42 -7.11 1.58
CA ALA A 177 8.97 -6.37 0.40
C ALA A 177 7.51 -6.70 0.02
N VAL A 178 7.08 -7.96 0.16
CA VAL A 178 5.67 -8.34 0.00
C VAL A 178 4.80 -7.61 1.02
N LEU A 179 5.20 -7.56 2.29
CA LEU A 179 4.46 -6.84 3.32
C LEU A 179 4.42 -5.33 3.03
N ILE A 180 5.53 -4.73 2.56
CA ILE A 180 5.59 -3.33 2.12
C ILE A 180 4.59 -3.08 0.99
N GLY A 181 4.60 -3.89 -0.07
CA GLY A 181 3.67 -3.74 -1.19
C GLY A 181 2.21 -3.82 -0.76
N LEU A 182 1.86 -4.78 0.11
CA LEU A 182 0.49 -4.93 0.63
C LEU A 182 0.08 -3.79 1.57
N SER A 183 1.03 -3.11 2.21
CA SER A 183 0.77 -2.00 3.14
C SER A 183 0.89 -0.61 2.50
N THR A 184 1.12 -0.53 1.20
CA THR A 184 1.38 0.76 0.52
C THR A 184 0.22 1.74 0.64
N PHE A 185 -1.03 1.27 0.54
CA PHE A 185 -2.22 2.11 0.64
C PHE A 185 -2.50 2.67 2.04
N GLN A 186 -1.71 2.28 3.05
CA GLN A 186 -1.79 2.87 4.40
C GLN A 186 -1.01 4.19 4.51
N LEU A 187 -0.24 4.57 3.48
CA LEU A 187 0.69 5.70 3.55
C LEU A 187 0.00 7.03 3.85
N GLU A 188 -1.27 7.24 3.44
CA GLU A 188 -2.04 8.43 3.82
C GLU A 188 -2.25 8.52 5.34
N PHE A 189 -2.52 7.38 5.99
CA PHE A 189 -2.63 7.32 7.46
C PHE A 189 -1.27 7.50 8.13
N ASP A 190 -0.21 6.90 7.55
CA ASP A 190 1.16 7.05 8.05
C ASP A 190 1.61 8.52 7.98
N MET A 191 1.15 9.28 6.99
CA MET A 191 1.45 10.70 6.78
C MET A 191 0.46 11.65 7.49
N GLY A 192 -0.59 11.13 8.13
CA GLY A 192 -1.57 11.95 8.85
C GLY A 192 -2.50 12.77 7.96
N VAL A 193 -2.61 12.43 6.68
CA VAL A 193 -3.47 13.09 5.67
C VAL A 193 -4.49 12.14 5.05
N PRO A 194 -5.21 11.31 5.84
CA PRO A 194 -6.13 10.33 5.30
C PRO A 194 -7.33 11.02 4.67
N GLN A 195 -7.71 10.54 3.50
CA GLN A 195 -8.90 10.99 2.76
C GLN A 195 -10.11 10.11 3.05
N TRP A 196 -9.86 8.94 3.64
CA TRP A 196 -10.86 7.94 3.97
C TRP A 196 -11.04 7.83 5.48
N GLN A 197 -12.17 7.26 5.86
CA GLN A 197 -12.48 7.03 7.26
C GLN A 197 -11.43 6.17 7.97
N ALA A 198 -11.28 6.38 9.28
CA ALA A 198 -10.27 5.71 10.11
C ALA A 198 -10.37 4.17 10.09
N LEU A 199 -11.56 3.60 9.81
CA LEU A 199 -11.78 2.15 9.72
C LEU A 199 -10.95 1.49 8.61
N TYR A 200 -10.59 2.22 7.55
CA TYR A 200 -9.74 1.65 6.50
C TYR A 200 -8.37 1.25 7.01
N GLN A 201 -7.78 2.00 7.93
CA GLN A 201 -6.45 1.67 8.44
C GLN A 201 -6.38 0.27 9.09
N PRO A 202 -7.21 -0.09 10.10
CA PRO A 202 -7.17 -1.44 10.67
C PRO A 202 -7.54 -2.53 9.66
N VAL A 203 -8.42 -2.26 8.69
CA VAL A 203 -8.77 -3.23 7.64
C VAL A 203 -7.59 -3.49 6.71
N LEU A 204 -6.88 -2.45 6.25
CA LEU A 204 -5.70 -2.57 5.40
C LEU A 204 -4.55 -3.26 6.13
N ILE A 205 -4.30 -2.91 7.40
CA ILE A 205 -3.29 -3.56 8.24
C ILE A 205 -3.60 -5.06 8.39
N ALA A 206 -4.84 -5.40 8.71
CA ALA A 206 -5.25 -6.78 8.90
C ALA A 206 -5.18 -7.61 7.61
N ALA A 207 -5.58 -7.02 6.47
CA ALA A 207 -5.44 -7.64 5.14
C ALA A 207 -3.98 -7.91 4.78
N ALA A 208 -3.11 -6.89 4.93
CA ALA A 208 -1.69 -7.00 4.66
C ALA A 208 -1.01 -8.04 5.58
N ALA A 209 -1.34 -8.05 6.88
CA ALA A 209 -0.86 -9.02 7.83
C ALA A 209 -1.29 -10.45 7.46
N GLY A 210 -2.58 -10.64 7.19
CA GLY A 210 -3.13 -11.94 6.79
C GLY A 210 -2.42 -12.50 5.55
N ILE A 211 -2.29 -11.71 4.49
CA ILE A 211 -1.63 -12.15 3.26
C ILE A 211 -0.12 -12.31 3.49
N GLY A 212 0.56 -11.23 3.90
CA GLY A 212 2.02 -11.15 3.90
C GLY A 212 2.66 -12.04 4.96
N LEU A 213 2.17 -11.99 6.21
CA LEU A 213 2.80 -12.72 7.31
C LEU A 213 2.51 -14.23 7.25
N VAL A 214 1.30 -14.63 6.84
CA VAL A 214 0.98 -16.05 6.66
C VAL A 214 1.74 -16.63 5.48
N ALA A 215 1.89 -15.87 4.37
CA ALA A 215 2.74 -16.28 3.26
C ALA A 215 4.21 -16.43 3.69
N ALA A 216 4.75 -15.46 4.42
CA ALA A 216 6.12 -15.50 4.93
C ALA A 216 6.34 -16.72 5.86
N ARG A 217 5.42 -16.98 6.78
CA ARG A 217 5.50 -18.14 7.69
C ARG A 217 5.44 -19.46 6.94
N ALA A 218 4.56 -19.58 5.96
CA ALA A 218 4.44 -20.79 5.14
C ALA A 218 5.68 -21.01 4.27
N TRP A 219 6.27 -19.93 3.74
CA TRP A 219 7.44 -19.99 2.86
C TRP A 219 8.75 -20.20 3.61
N LEU A 220 9.01 -19.40 4.65
CA LEU A 220 10.29 -19.35 5.36
C LEU A 220 10.37 -20.36 6.52
N GLY A 221 9.24 -20.87 7.00
CA GLY A 221 9.19 -21.74 8.16
C GLY A 221 9.08 -20.97 9.49
N ARG A 222 9.55 -21.56 10.60
CA ARG A 222 9.44 -20.98 11.95
C ARG A 222 10.13 -19.61 12.03
N GLY A 223 9.44 -18.63 12.62
CA GLY A 223 9.92 -17.26 12.72
C GLY A 223 9.74 -16.43 11.43
N GLY A 224 9.22 -17.03 10.35
CA GLY A 224 9.08 -16.37 9.05
C GLY A 224 8.24 -15.10 9.08
N ALA A 225 7.20 -15.06 9.90
CA ALA A 225 6.39 -13.86 10.09
C ALA A 225 7.19 -12.72 10.75
N PHE A 226 7.98 -13.03 11.80
CA PHE A 226 8.85 -12.03 12.43
C PHE A 226 9.96 -11.53 11.50
N PHE A 227 10.55 -12.40 10.68
CA PHE A 227 11.55 -11.97 9.70
C PHE A 227 10.96 -11.03 8.65
N ALA A 228 9.72 -11.26 8.20
CA ALA A 228 9.03 -10.35 7.29
C ALA A 228 8.79 -8.97 7.94
N VAL A 229 8.35 -8.95 9.21
CA VAL A 229 8.17 -7.71 9.98
C VAL A 229 9.51 -7.00 10.19
N PHE A 230 10.56 -7.71 10.56
CA PHE A 230 11.88 -7.10 10.72
C PHE A 230 12.37 -6.45 9.41
N ALA A 231 12.25 -7.15 8.28
CA ALA A 231 12.62 -6.59 6.98
C ALA A 231 11.73 -5.40 6.58
N PHE A 232 10.42 -5.46 6.87
CA PHE A 232 9.49 -4.35 6.69
C PHE A 232 9.92 -3.12 7.50
N LEU A 233 10.11 -3.27 8.81
CA LEU A 233 10.50 -2.16 9.70
C LEU A 233 11.86 -1.58 9.32
N LEU A 234 12.82 -2.44 8.93
CA LEU A 234 14.12 -1.99 8.46
C LEU A 234 14.00 -1.13 7.20
N LEU A 235 13.37 -1.66 6.15
CA LEU A 235 13.28 -0.97 4.86
C LEU A 235 12.39 0.28 4.92
N ARG A 236 11.18 0.15 5.49
CA ARG A 236 10.25 1.29 5.65
C ARG A 236 10.79 2.33 6.62
N GLY A 237 11.40 1.87 7.73
CA GLY A 237 12.03 2.75 8.71
C GLY A 237 13.18 3.56 8.10
N LEU A 238 14.07 2.92 7.33
CA LEU A 238 15.16 3.63 6.63
C LEU A 238 14.62 4.65 5.62
N VAL A 239 13.59 4.31 4.85
CA VAL A 239 12.96 5.24 3.90
C VAL A 239 12.25 6.37 4.65
N SER A 240 11.55 6.09 5.74
CA SER A 240 10.91 7.11 6.58
C SER A 240 11.93 8.09 7.18
N LEU A 241 13.06 7.58 7.68
CA LEU A 241 14.16 8.43 8.17
C LEU A 241 14.82 9.25 7.06
N LEU A 242 14.92 8.69 5.85
CA LEU A 242 15.42 9.45 4.69
C LEU A 242 14.46 10.59 4.34
N VAL A 243 13.16 10.30 4.21
CA VAL A 243 12.17 11.30 3.77
C VAL A 243 11.90 12.34 4.86
N GLY A 244 11.73 11.93 6.11
CA GLY A 244 11.50 12.83 7.23
C GLY A 244 12.74 13.66 7.58
N PRO A 245 13.64 13.19 8.46
CA PRO A 245 14.73 14.02 9.00
C PRO A 245 15.77 14.45 7.97
N VAL A 246 16.06 13.64 6.92
CA VAL A 246 17.13 13.94 5.96
C VAL A 246 16.64 14.86 4.85
N LEU A 247 15.47 14.58 4.27
CA LEU A 247 14.90 15.40 3.18
C LEU A 247 13.98 16.51 3.69
N GLY A 248 13.68 16.55 4.99
CA GLY A 248 12.94 17.63 5.64
C GLY A 248 11.43 17.60 5.39
N HIS A 249 10.86 16.41 5.06
CA HIS A 249 9.43 16.22 4.89
C HIS A 249 8.78 15.60 6.12
N GLN A 250 7.45 15.42 6.05
CA GLN A 250 6.70 14.77 7.11
C GLN A 250 7.16 13.33 7.33
N LEU A 251 7.44 12.97 8.59
CA LEU A 251 7.90 11.64 8.96
C LEU A 251 6.73 10.65 8.92
N PRO A 252 6.76 9.59 8.11
CA PRO A 252 5.72 8.56 8.15
C PRO A 252 5.70 7.78 9.46
N HIS A 253 4.54 7.67 10.09
CA HIS A 253 4.31 6.88 11.30
C HIS A 253 3.78 5.49 10.90
N ILE A 254 4.71 4.56 10.66
CA ILE A 254 4.40 3.23 10.12
C ILE A 254 3.83 2.26 11.17
N PRO A 255 2.95 1.30 10.78
CA PRO A 255 2.48 0.25 11.67
C PRO A 255 3.60 -0.74 12.03
N THR A 256 3.45 -1.47 13.15
CA THR A 256 4.49 -2.39 13.62
C THR A 256 4.34 -3.80 13.07
N TYR A 257 3.13 -4.30 12.87
CA TYR A 257 2.81 -5.69 12.56
C TYR A 257 3.31 -6.74 13.57
N LEU A 258 3.92 -6.32 14.70
CA LEU A 258 4.53 -7.25 15.67
C LEU A 258 3.52 -8.19 16.31
N GLY A 259 2.37 -7.65 16.75
CA GLY A 259 1.31 -8.45 17.34
C GLY A 259 0.69 -9.44 16.34
N ALA A 260 0.52 -9.01 15.10
CA ALA A 260 0.02 -9.87 14.03
C ALA A 260 0.99 -11.00 13.71
N ALA A 261 2.30 -10.73 13.66
CA ALA A 261 3.33 -11.76 13.46
C ALA A 261 3.34 -12.78 14.60
N ALA A 262 3.25 -12.32 15.85
CA ALA A 262 3.13 -13.21 17.00
C ALA A 262 1.90 -14.13 16.87
N GLY A 263 0.75 -13.56 16.48
CA GLY A 263 -0.48 -14.33 16.27
C GLY A 263 -0.34 -15.40 15.19
N VAL A 264 0.31 -15.07 14.06
CA VAL A 264 0.59 -16.04 12.99
C VAL A 264 1.50 -17.17 13.50
N GLU A 265 2.61 -16.85 14.17
CA GLU A 265 3.53 -17.88 14.68
C GLU A 265 2.85 -18.78 15.71
N ILE A 266 2.07 -18.22 16.63
CA ILE A 266 1.27 -18.97 17.62
C ILE A 266 0.28 -19.90 16.91
N ALA A 267 -0.46 -19.43 15.91
CA ALA A 267 -1.40 -20.26 15.17
C ALA A 267 -0.73 -21.48 14.53
N PHE A 268 0.44 -21.28 13.90
CA PHE A 268 1.21 -22.38 13.30
C PHE A 268 1.82 -23.34 14.34
N LEU A 269 2.08 -22.88 15.57
CA LEU A 269 2.53 -23.75 16.66
C LEU A 269 1.38 -24.59 17.22
N LEU A 270 0.18 -24.00 17.36
CA LEU A 270 -0.98 -24.66 17.93
C LEU A 270 -1.67 -25.62 16.95
N ALA A 271 -1.52 -25.39 15.65
CA ALA A 271 -2.33 -26.05 14.62
C ALA A 271 -2.12 -27.58 14.51
N GLY A 272 -1.02 -28.14 15.00
CA GLY A 272 -0.79 -29.57 14.94
C GLY A 272 -1.01 -30.17 13.54
N ARG A 273 -2.01 -31.07 13.40
CA ARG A 273 -2.38 -31.75 12.14
C ARG A 273 -3.73 -31.28 11.58
N VAL A 274 -4.04 -29.99 11.66
CA VAL A 274 -5.30 -29.44 11.10
C VAL A 274 -5.23 -29.33 9.57
N ALA A 275 -6.40 -29.31 8.93
CA ALA A 275 -6.49 -29.12 7.49
C ALA A 275 -5.96 -27.73 7.08
N PRO A 276 -5.40 -27.59 5.85
CA PRO A 276 -4.82 -26.34 5.40
C PRO A 276 -5.71 -25.10 5.48
N LEU A 277 -7.00 -25.25 5.17
CA LEU A 277 -7.97 -24.15 5.27
C LEU A 277 -8.21 -23.75 6.73
N GLN A 278 -8.31 -24.73 7.64
CA GLN A 278 -8.46 -24.47 9.07
C GLN A 278 -7.23 -23.75 9.63
N LEU A 279 -6.01 -24.16 9.22
CA LEU A 279 -4.78 -23.48 9.59
C LEU A 279 -4.79 -22.02 9.12
N ALA A 280 -5.19 -21.75 7.87
CA ALA A 280 -5.25 -20.40 7.34
C ALA A 280 -6.22 -19.52 8.14
N LEU A 281 -7.44 -20.00 8.34
CA LEU A 281 -8.46 -19.28 9.11
C LEU A 281 -8.02 -19.05 10.56
N LEU A 282 -7.46 -20.05 11.22
CA LEU A 282 -6.92 -19.93 12.58
C LEU A 282 -5.80 -18.88 12.64
N ALA A 283 -4.88 -18.91 11.67
CA ALA A 283 -3.78 -17.95 11.59
C ALA A 283 -4.29 -16.50 11.39
N GLY A 284 -5.29 -16.30 10.52
CA GLY A 284 -5.91 -14.99 10.33
C GLY A 284 -6.64 -14.49 11.57
N LEU A 285 -7.42 -15.36 12.23
CA LEU A 285 -8.17 -15.01 13.45
C LEU A 285 -7.24 -14.66 14.62
N ILE A 286 -6.22 -15.48 14.89
CA ILE A 286 -5.27 -15.22 15.99
C ILE A 286 -4.41 -14.00 15.66
N SER A 287 -3.99 -13.84 14.39
CA SER A 287 -3.27 -12.65 13.93
C SER A 287 -4.08 -11.37 14.20
N ALA A 288 -5.36 -11.35 13.88
CA ALA A 288 -6.23 -10.21 14.18
C ALA A 288 -6.45 -10.03 15.69
N ALA A 289 -6.70 -11.10 16.43
CA ALA A 289 -6.98 -11.04 17.87
C ALA A 289 -5.81 -10.47 18.69
N ILE A 290 -4.56 -10.72 18.27
CA ILE A 290 -3.37 -10.19 18.94
C ILE A 290 -2.89 -8.90 18.23
N GLY A 291 -2.93 -8.87 16.89
CA GLY A 291 -2.42 -7.76 16.10
C GLY A 291 -3.20 -6.47 16.29
N LEU A 292 -4.53 -6.51 16.21
CA LEU A 292 -5.35 -5.29 16.33
C LEU A 292 -5.20 -4.59 17.69
N PRO A 293 -5.21 -5.26 18.86
CA PRO A 293 -4.92 -4.60 20.13
C PRO A 293 -3.51 -4.01 20.22
N VAL A 294 -2.49 -4.69 19.66
CA VAL A 294 -1.12 -4.16 19.64
C VAL A 294 -1.01 -2.93 18.75
N GLU A 295 -1.61 -2.95 17.55
CA GLU A 295 -1.66 -1.77 16.68
C GLU A 295 -2.52 -0.65 17.28
N TRP A 296 -3.62 -0.97 17.98
CA TRP A 296 -4.39 0.01 18.74
C TRP A 296 -3.49 0.78 19.72
N LEU A 297 -2.75 0.05 20.56
CA LEU A 297 -1.80 0.66 21.50
C LEU A 297 -0.73 1.47 20.77
N TRP A 298 -0.20 0.93 19.67
CA TRP A 298 0.83 1.61 18.87
C TRP A 298 0.32 2.92 18.27
N THR A 299 -0.92 2.96 17.77
CA THR A 299 -1.47 4.21 17.22
C THR A 299 -1.61 5.31 18.27
N HIS A 300 -1.80 4.97 19.55
CA HIS A 300 -1.84 5.96 20.65
C HIS A 300 -0.44 6.44 21.07
N LEU A 301 0.60 5.65 20.77
CA LEU A 301 1.98 6.04 21.05
C LEU A 301 2.62 6.78 19.86
N TRP A 302 2.28 6.37 18.64
CA TRP A 302 2.96 6.78 17.43
C TRP A 302 2.03 6.78 16.21
N SER A 303 1.08 7.72 16.18
CA SER A 303 0.24 7.97 15.01
C SER A 303 -0.25 9.40 15.03
N TYR A 304 -0.43 9.98 13.84
CA TYR A 304 -1.14 11.25 13.70
C TYR A 304 -2.62 11.13 14.04
N GLN A 305 -3.19 9.93 13.90
CA GLN A 305 -4.62 9.66 14.13
C GLN A 305 -4.81 8.34 14.91
N PRO A 306 -4.77 8.39 16.25
CA PRO A 306 -5.05 7.23 17.09
C PRO A 306 -6.44 6.66 16.83
N TRP A 307 -6.54 5.33 16.82
CA TRP A 307 -7.83 4.66 16.64
C TRP A 307 -8.79 4.97 17.79
N GLN A 308 -10.01 5.35 17.45
CA GLN A 308 -11.02 5.74 18.42
C GLN A 308 -11.87 4.54 18.87
N PRO A 309 -12.40 4.51 20.12
CA PRO A 309 -13.23 3.43 20.63
C PRO A 309 -14.45 3.09 19.77
N ARG A 310 -14.93 4.03 18.95
CA ARG A 310 -16.04 3.82 18.02
C ARG A 310 -15.75 2.86 16.89
N LEU A 311 -14.49 2.53 16.63
CA LEU A 311 -14.13 1.48 15.69
C LEU A 311 -14.43 0.07 16.23
N LEU A 312 -14.57 -0.09 17.57
CA LEU A 312 -14.77 -1.39 18.21
C LEU A 312 -15.96 -2.18 17.67
N PRO A 313 -17.16 -1.62 17.44
CA PRO A 313 -18.27 -2.36 16.88
C PRO A 313 -18.04 -2.89 15.46
N MET A 314 -17.08 -2.28 14.73
CA MET A 314 -16.74 -2.63 13.35
C MET A 314 -15.50 -3.52 13.24
N THR A 315 -14.93 -4.01 14.37
CA THR A 315 -13.72 -4.84 14.39
C THR A 315 -13.89 -6.18 13.66
N TRP A 316 -15.12 -6.62 13.41
CA TRP A 316 -15.38 -7.79 12.59
C TRP A 316 -14.85 -7.65 11.14
N LEU A 317 -14.80 -6.41 10.58
CA LEU A 317 -14.26 -6.16 9.24
C LEU A 317 -12.75 -6.46 9.15
N PRO A 318 -11.87 -5.85 9.97
CA PRO A 318 -10.46 -6.21 9.93
C PRO A 318 -10.19 -7.66 10.31
N VAL A 319 -11.02 -8.28 11.20
CA VAL A 319 -10.91 -9.72 11.48
C VAL A 319 -11.23 -10.55 10.24
N ALA A 320 -12.31 -10.24 9.52
CA ALA A 320 -12.67 -10.91 8.27
C ALA A 320 -11.61 -10.69 7.18
N ALA A 321 -11.06 -9.48 7.06
CA ALA A 321 -9.99 -9.17 6.13
C ALA A 321 -8.72 -9.98 6.42
N SER A 322 -8.34 -10.11 7.71
CA SER A 322 -7.21 -10.94 8.13
C SER A 322 -7.44 -12.42 7.80
N ALA A 323 -8.64 -12.96 8.10
CA ALA A 323 -8.97 -14.35 7.82
C ALA A 323 -8.96 -14.66 6.31
N ALA A 324 -9.59 -13.82 5.51
CA ALA A 324 -9.56 -13.94 4.05
C ALA A 324 -8.15 -13.79 3.50
N GLY A 325 -7.41 -12.79 3.98
CA GLY A 325 -6.00 -12.56 3.62
C GLY A 325 -5.12 -13.76 3.97
N ALA A 326 -5.34 -14.40 5.11
CA ALA A 326 -4.57 -15.57 5.54
C ALA A 326 -4.74 -16.78 4.61
N VAL A 327 -5.94 -16.97 4.04
CA VAL A 327 -6.18 -18.02 3.02
C VAL A 327 -5.34 -17.74 1.76
N LEU A 328 -5.36 -16.49 1.29
CA LEU A 328 -4.54 -16.05 0.14
C LEU A 328 -3.05 -16.18 0.45
N GLY A 329 -2.63 -15.75 1.63
CA GLY A 329 -1.24 -15.82 2.10
C GLY A 329 -0.74 -17.26 2.19
N LEU A 330 -1.53 -18.18 2.74
CA LEU A 330 -1.16 -19.58 2.80
C LEU A 330 -1.03 -20.20 1.40
N ALA A 331 -1.94 -19.87 0.49
CA ALA A 331 -1.86 -20.31 -0.91
C ALA A 331 -0.58 -19.83 -1.58
N ALA A 332 -0.27 -18.54 -1.45
CA ALA A 332 0.93 -17.93 -2.02
C ALA A 332 2.21 -18.53 -1.44
N GLY A 333 2.35 -18.56 -0.11
CA GLY A 333 3.56 -19.05 0.56
C GLY A 333 3.85 -20.53 0.27
N ARG A 334 2.81 -21.33 0.06
CA ARG A 334 2.95 -22.74 -0.36
C ARG A 334 3.38 -22.87 -1.81
N ALA A 335 2.89 -22.03 -2.71
CA ALA A 335 3.33 -22.03 -4.11
C ALA A 335 4.80 -21.60 -4.25
N TRP A 336 5.31 -20.80 -3.31
CA TRP A 336 6.73 -20.40 -3.29
C TRP A 336 7.65 -21.48 -2.70
N ARG A 337 7.08 -22.54 -2.11
CA ARG A 337 7.80 -23.69 -1.53
C ARG A 337 7.26 -24.98 -2.16
N PRO A 338 8.06 -25.72 -2.94
CA PRO A 338 7.62 -26.99 -3.54
C PRO A 338 7.12 -27.99 -2.48
N ALA A 339 6.11 -28.78 -2.84
CA ALA A 339 5.58 -29.92 -2.09
C ALA A 339 4.79 -29.60 -0.79
N ALA A 340 3.70 -28.85 -0.88
CA ALA A 340 2.74 -28.74 0.21
C ALA A 340 1.32 -29.07 -0.27
N ALA A 341 0.52 -29.78 0.58
CA ALA A 341 -0.87 -30.08 0.30
C ALA A 341 -1.68 -28.82 -0.07
N GLY A 342 -2.46 -28.89 -1.14
CA GLY A 342 -3.23 -27.77 -1.67
C GLY A 342 -4.39 -27.34 -0.78
N LEU A 343 -4.90 -26.14 -1.00
CA LEU A 343 -6.19 -25.66 -0.47
C LEU A 343 -7.34 -26.20 -1.31
N PRO A 344 -8.57 -26.28 -0.76
CA PRO A 344 -9.76 -26.58 -1.55
C PRO A 344 -9.88 -25.62 -2.74
N ARG A 345 -10.37 -26.11 -3.88
CA ARG A 345 -10.39 -25.36 -5.16
C ARG A 345 -11.09 -24.00 -5.06
N LEU A 346 -12.15 -23.91 -4.26
CA LEU A 346 -12.95 -22.68 -4.09
C LEU A 346 -12.42 -21.77 -2.95
N ALA A 347 -11.49 -22.22 -2.12
CA ALA A 347 -11.04 -21.44 -0.97
C ALA A 347 -10.38 -20.12 -1.38
N VAL A 348 -9.51 -20.14 -2.40
CA VAL A 348 -8.81 -18.94 -2.87
C VAL A 348 -9.76 -17.93 -3.52
N PRO A 349 -10.63 -18.29 -4.50
CA PRO A 349 -11.55 -17.32 -5.07
C PRO A 349 -12.56 -16.78 -4.05
N LEU A 350 -13.08 -17.60 -3.16
CA LEU A 350 -13.98 -17.12 -2.09
C LEU A 350 -13.27 -16.17 -1.12
N ALA A 351 -12.04 -16.45 -0.75
CA ALA A 351 -11.23 -15.55 0.08
C ALA A 351 -10.96 -14.23 -0.62
N ALA A 352 -10.67 -14.24 -1.92
CA ALA A 352 -10.48 -13.02 -2.71
C ALA A 352 -11.76 -12.17 -2.75
N VAL A 353 -12.92 -12.78 -2.98
CA VAL A 353 -14.22 -12.09 -2.96
C VAL A 353 -14.52 -11.54 -1.56
N ALA A 354 -14.29 -12.32 -0.50
CA ALA A 354 -14.47 -11.88 0.87
C ALA A 354 -13.56 -10.69 1.22
N LEU A 355 -12.30 -10.71 0.79
CA LEU A 355 -11.36 -9.60 0.99
C LEU A 355 -11.84 -8.34 0.27
N VAL A 356 -12.23 -8.45 -0.99
CA VAL A 356 -12.79 -7.32 -1.76
C VAL A 356 -14.04 -6.77 -1.06
N ALA A 357 -14.93 -7.63 -0.57
CA ALA A 357 -16.12 -7.22 0.17
C ALA A 357 -15.75 -6.45 1.44
N THR A 358 -14.76 -6.91 2.22
CA THR A 358 -14.31 -6.19 3.43
C THR A 358 -13.71 -4.82 3.12
N LEU A 359 -13.05 -4.67 1.97
CA LEU A 359 -12.52 -3.38 1.50
C LEU A 359 -13.61 -2.46 0.94
N ALA A 360 -14.70 -3.03 0.39
CA ALA A 360 -15.79 -2.27 -0.19
C ALA A 360 -16.83 -1.76 0.84
N VAL A 361 -16.99 -2.47 1.96
CA VAL A 361 -17.98 -2.08 3.00
C VAL A 361 -17.74 -0.68 3.57
N PRO A 362 -16.49 -0.29 3.89
CA PRO A 362 -16.24 1.04 4.45
C PRO A 362 -16.25 2.18 3.41
N LEU A 363 -16.51 1.94 2.13
CA LEU A 363 -16.56 3.04 1.15
C LEU A 363 -17.61 4.09 1.57
N PRO A 364 -17.23 5.36 1.67
CA PRO A 364 -18.16 6.40 2.06
C PRO A 364 -19.26 6.55 1.00
N ARG A 365 -20.52 6.45 1.44
CA ARG A 365 -21.68 6.53 0.56
C ARG A 365 -22.34 7.88 0.59
N THR A 366 -22.10 8.66 1.66
CA THR A 366 -22.74 9.96 1.89
C THR A 366 -21.78 10.91 2.60
N SER A 367 -21.97 12.22 2.45
CA SER A 367 -21.35 13.23 3.30
C SER A 367 -22.32 13.68 4.39
N VAL A 368 -21.81 14.31 5.44
CA VAL A 368 -22.65 15.02 6.39
C VAL A 368 -23.31 16.20 5.66
N ASN A 369 -24.63 16.20 5.58
CA ASN A 369 -25.36 17.35 5.03
C ASN A 369 -25.38 18.48 6.05
N ALA A 370 -24.28 19.24 6.09
CA ALA A 370 -24.07 20.30 7.04
C ALA A 370 -23.22 21.43 6.44
N SER A 371 -23.32 22.59 7.07
CA SER A 371 -22.44 23.72 6.80
C SER A 371 -21.85 24.28 8.09
N ALA A 372 -20.70 24.92 7.98
CA ALA A 372 -20.09 25.68 9.05
C ALA A 372 -20.09 27.17 8.68
N VAL A 373 -20.63 28.00 9.54
CA VAL A 373 -20.41 29.45 9.50
C VAL A 373 -19.14 29.71 10.29
N LEU A 374 -18.06 30.03 9.59
CA LEU A 374 -16.73 30.24 10.15
C LEU A 374 -16.48 31.72 10.44
N THR A 375 -15.88 32.02 11.57
CA THR A 375 -15.27 33.32 11.88
C THR A 375 -13.81 33.09 12.31
N ALA A 376 -12.95 34.04 12.02
CA ALA A 376 -11.53 33.98 12.39
C ALA A 376 -11.13 35.27 13.11
N GLN A 377 -10.56 35.11 14.29
CA GLN A 377 -10.02 36.21 15.09
C GLN A 377 -8.50 36.10 15.15
N PRO A 378 -7.71 37.14 14.82
CA PRO A 378 -6.27 37.10 14.94
C PRO A 378 -5.83 36.67 16.36
N ALA A 379 -4.91 35.72 16.43
CA ALA A 379 -4.36 35.23 17.69
C ALA A 379 -3.15 36.06 18.17
N GLY A 380 -2.68 36.98 17.32
CA GLY A 380 -1.54 37.84 17.58
C GLY A 380 -1.26 38.78 16.41
N PRO A 381 -0.15 39.51 16.42
CA PRO A 381 0.22 40.35 15.30
C PRO A 381 0.56 39.50 14.08
N PRO A 382 0.43 40.06 12.86
CA PRO A 382 0.85 39.38 11.63
C PRO A 382 2.33 39.00 11.69
N GLN A 383 2.65 37.81 11.18
CA GLN A 383 4.03 37.27 11.11
C GLN A 383 4.74 37.70 9.80
N GLY A 384 4.20 38.66 9.08
CA GLY A 384 4.69 39.11 7.79
C GLY A 384 3.96 38.47 6.62
N PHE A 385 4.54 38.57 5.43
CA PHE A 385 4.01 38.00 4.20
C PHE A 385 4.88 36.82 3.73
N ALA A 386 4.25 35.82 3.13
CA ALA A 386 4.94 34.76 2.42
C ALA A 386 4.22 34.52 1.09
N PRO A 387 4.96 34.16 0.02
CA PRO A 387 4.34 33.83 -1.25
C PRO A 387 3.50 32.54 -1.11
N ASP A 388 2.32 32.55 -1.72
CA ASP A 388 1.55 31.35 -1.98
C ASP A 388 2.14 30.56 -3.17
N ARG A 389 1.47 29.51 -3.63
CA ARG A 389 1.94 28.69 -4.75
C ARG A 389 2.01 29.41 -6.07
N SER A 390 1.23 30.47 -6.23
CA SER A 390 1.24 31.33 -7.42
C SER A 390 2.28 32.45 -7.33
N GLY A 391 3.10 32.47 -6.25
CA GLY A 391 4.07 33.52 -5.98
C GLY A 391 3.45 34.81 -5.47
N VAL A 392 2.16 34.84 -5.16
CA VAL A 392 1.46 36.01 -4.64
C VAL A 392 1.71 36.13 -3.13
N PRO A 393 2.23 37.27 -2.64
CA PRO A 393 2.42 37.49 -1.21
C PRO A 393 1.08 37.42 -0.47
N THR A 394 0.97 36.52 0.51
CA THR A 394 -0.18 36.38 1.38
C THR A 394 0.22 36.62 2.83
N LEU A 395 -0.67 37.19 3.61
CA LEU A 395 -0.42 37.51 5.02
C LEU A 395 -0.28 36.23 5.82
N ARG A 396 0.88 36.04 6.48
CA ARG A 396 1.08 34.96 7.47
C ARG A 396 0.50 35.42 8.80
N GLN A 397 -0.49 34.69 9.27
CA GLN A 397 -1.23 35.00 10.48
C GLN A 397 -1.75 33.71 11.11
N GLU A 398 -1.78 33.67 12.43
CA GLU A 398 -2.50 32.63 13.17
C GLU A 398 -3.86 33.19 13.62
N TYR A 399 -4.89 32.35 13.52
CA TYR A 399 -6.26 32.74 13.87
C TYR A 399 -6.88 31.74 14.84
N TRP A 400 -7.63 32.25 15.81
CA TRP A 400 -8.66 31.47 16.48
C TRP A 400 -9.82 31.28 15.51
N ILE A 401 -10.18 30.02 15.24
CA ILE A 401 -11.28 29.69 14.36
C ILE A 401 -12.50 29.33 15.19
N GLU A 402 -13.61 30.00 14.93
CA GLU A 402 -14.90 29.65 15.47
C GLU A 402 -15.79 29.11 14.35
N ALA A 403 -16.54 28.04 14.65
CA ALA A 403 -17.41 27.36 13.70
C ALA A 403 -18.80 27.19 14.33
N ARG A 404 -19.81 27.78 13.70
CA ARG A 404 -21.21 27.52 14.02
C ARG A 404 -21.78 26.55 12.99
N LEU A 405 -22.17 25.37 13.45
CA LEU A 405 -22.69 24.32 12.58
C LEU A 405 -24.18 24.48 12.30
N LYS A 406 -24.56 24.13 11.06
CA LYS A 406 -25.96 24.05 10.62
C LYS A 406 -26.16 22.70 9.92
N PRO A 407 -26.96 21.77 10.49
CA PRO A 407 -27.69 21.88 11.76
C PRO A 407 -26.72 21.87 12.97
N ALA A 408 -27.16 22.37 14.12
CA ALA A 408 -26.33 22.51 15.31
C ALA A 408 -25.81 21.18 15.88
N ASP A 409 -26.52 20.09 15.63
CA ASP A 409 -26.19 18.73 16.02
C ASP A 409 -25.32 17.97 14.99
N ALA A 410 -24.88 18.63 13.92
CA ALA A 410 -24.06 17.99 12.87
C ALA A 410 -22.81 17.28 13.43
N ALA A 411 -22.17 17.87 14.45
CA ALA A 411 -21.07 17.28 15.19
C ALA A 411 -21.50 16.71 16.57
N ALA A 412 -22.75 16.23 16.67
CA ALA A 412 -23.17 15.53 17.89
C ALA A 412 -22.39 14.22 18.01
N SER A 413 -21.60 14.11 19.08
CA SER A 413 -20.73 12.95 19.33
C SER A 413 -19.88 12.56 18.10
N PRO A 414 -19.00 13.44 17.59
CA PRO A 414 -18.13 13.12 16.46
C PRO A 414 -17.04 12.10 16.88
N ASP A 415 -16.51 11.36 15.93
CA ASP A 415 -15.30 10.57 16.21
C ASP A 415 -14.14 11.51 16.48
N TRP A 416 -14.02 12.52 15.65
CA TRP A 416 -13.18 13.70 15.86
C TRP A 416 -13.72 14.87 15.05
N PHE A 417 -13.55 16.07 15.58
CA PHE A 417 -13.86 17.32 14.94
C PHE A 417 -12.68 18.27 15.16
N ARG A 418 -11.93 18.53 14.10
CA ARG A 418 -10.65 19.24 14.21
C ARG A 418 -10.29 20.02 12.96
N VAL A 419 -9.38 20.95 13.09
CA VAL A 419 -8.67 21.55 11.97
C VAL A 419 -7.37 20.80 11.77
N ALA A 420 -7.12 20.32 10.55
CA ALA A 420 -5.81 19.94 10.10
C ALA A 420 -5.20 21.10 9.33
N ALA A 421 -4.05 21.58 9.78
CA ALA A 421 -3.27 22.59 9.09
C ALA A 421 -1.88 22.04 8.78
N TRP A 422 -1.40 22.19 7.54
CA TRP A 422 -0.10 21.66 7.15
C TRP A 422 0.64 22.56 6.16
N GLN A 423 1.98 22.56 6.27
CA GLN A 423 2.92 23.25 5.41
C GLN A 423 4.33 22.70 5.64
N GLY A 424 5.04 22.30 4.57
CA GLY A 424 6.48 22.07 4.55
C GLY A 424 7.07 21.30 5.74
N GLY A 425 6.66 20.04 5.97
CA GLY A 425 7.11 19.22 7.11
C GLY A 425 6.43 19.55 8.46
N GLN A 426 5.47 20.45 8.44
CA GLN A 426 4.70 20.84 9.63
C GLN A 426 3.25 20.45 9.47
N VAL A 427 2.76 19.61 10.37
CA VAL A 427 1.34 19.29 10.51
C VAL A 427 0.87 19.71 11.88
N ARG A 428 -0.27 20.36 11.96
CA ARG A 428 -0.93 20.76 13.20
C ARG A 428 -2.37 20.25 13.19
N ASP A 429 -2.63 19.22 13.97
CA ASP A 429 -3.99 18.81 14.31
C ASP A 429 -4.48 19.62 15.50
N ILE A 430 -5.60 20.32 15.33
CA ILE A 430 -6.13 21.28 16.29
C ILE A 430 -7.60 20.93 16.54
N ASP A 431 -7.90 20.40 17.71
CA ASP A 431 -9.26 19.98 18.05
C ASP A 431 -10.20 21.19 18.13
N MET A 432 -11.46 20.97 17.71
CA MET A 432 -12.55 21.92 17.88
C MET A 432 -13.28 21.62 19.19
N VAL A 433 -13.21 22.56 20.12
CA VAL A 433 -13.87 22.47 21.43
C VAL A 433 -15.25 23.08 21.34
N GLN A 434 -16.26 22.38 21.82
CA GLN A 434 -17.63 22.89 21.88
C GLN A 434 -17.72 23.98 22.94
N VAL A 435 -18.20 25.15 22.54
CA VAL A 435 -18.39 26.33 23.41
C VAL A 435 -19.87 26.68 23.62
N GLY A 436 -20.75 26.07 22.83
CA GLY A 436 -22.20 26.23 22.90
C GLY A 436 -22.91 25.20 22.02
N PRO A 437 -24.25 25.12 22.02
CA PRO A 437 -25.00 24.22 21.15
C PRO A 437 -24.72 24.53 19.67
N GLY A 438 -23.97 23.66 19.00
CA GLY A 438 -23.53 23.83 17.61
C GLY A 438 -22.41 24.85 17.40
N ASP A 439 -21.92 25.48 18.45
CA ASP A 439 -20.81 26.43 18.39
C ASP A 439 -19.53 25.77 18.91
N TYR A 440 -18.45 25.92 18.12
CA TYR A 440 -17.15 25.33 18.38
C TYR A 440 -16.05 26.35 18.18
N ARG A 441 -14.94 26.18 18.93
CA ARG A 441 -13.73 27.00 18.79
C ARG A 441 -12.50 26.11 18.71
N SER A 442 -11.52 26.48 17.88
CA SER A 442 -10.25 25.80 17.83
C SER A 442 -9.52 25.84 19.20
N SER A 443 -8.96 24.70 19.62
CA SER A 443 -8.25 24.60 20.91
C SER A 443 -6.91 25.36 20.92
N ARG A 444 -6.38 25.66 19.74
CA ARG A 444 -5.16 26.43 19.49
C ARG A 444 -5.34 27.30 18.25
N PRO A 445 -4.49 28.33 18.08
CA PRO A 445 -4.48 29.12 16.86
C PRO A 445 -4.14 28.26 15.61
N VAL A 446 -4.80 28.57 14.51
CA VAL A 446 -4.65 27.92 13.22
C VAL A 446 -3.77 28.77 12.33
N PRO A 447 -2.65 28.28 11.81
CA PRO A 447 -1.79 29.03 10.91
C PRO A 447 -2.41 29.12 9.52
N THR A 448 -2.23 30.28 8.88
CA THR A 448 -2.69 30.55 7.52
C THR A 448 -1.69 31.43 6.76
N GLY A 449 -1.90 31.56 5.46
CA GLY A 449 -1.05 32.37 4.58
C GLY A 449 0.19 31.61 4.08
N GLY A 450 0.84 32.13 3.05
CA GLY A 450 1.88 31.42 2.33
C GLY A 450 1.33 30.14 1.71
N THR A 451 2.02 29.02 1.94
CA THR A 451 1.62 27.69 1.45
C THR A 451 0.81 26.88 2.47
N TRP A 452 0.46 27.46 3.62
CA TRP A 452 -0.39 26.78 4.61
C TRP A 452 -1.75 26.42 4.04
N LYS A 453 -2.16 25.18 4.27
CA LYS A 453 -3.52 24.69 4.04
C LYS A 453 -4.17 24.45 5.40
N ALA A 454 -5.38 24.89 5.60
CA ALA A 454 -6.15 24.65 6.80
C ALA A 454 -7.56 24.19 6.42
N ILE A 455 -7.93 23.00 6.87
CA ILE A 455 -9.19 22.34 6.56
C ILE A 455 -9.85 21.91 7.87
N LEU A 456 -11.13 22.22 7.99
CA LEU A 456 -11.98 21.74 9.09
C LEU A 456 -12.55 20.38 8.73
N PHE A 457 -12.17 19.35 9.48
CA PHE A 457 -12.63 17.97 9.30
C PHE A 457 -13.63 17.57 10.37
N LEU A 458 -14.67 16.88 9.95
CA LEU A 458 -15.67 16.24 10.79
C LEU A 458 -15.76 14.76 10.43
N ALA A 459 -15.33 13.89 11.34
CA ALA A 459 -15.49 12.45 11.21
C ALA A 459 -16.64 11.97 12.10
N ARG A 460 -17.54 11.19 11.53
CA ARG A 460 -18.70 10.62 12.23
C ARG A 460 -19.06 9.27 11.63
N GLY A 461 -18.75 8.20 12.34
CA GLY A 461 -18.99 6.84 11.87
C GLY A 461 -18.15 6.50 10.63
N ASP A 462 -18.82 6.20 9.54
CA ASP A 462 -18.21 5.86 8.24
C ASP A 462 -18.01 7.07 7.31
N VAL A 463 -18.22 8.28 7.80
CA VAL A 463 -18.15 9.50 7.01
C VAL A 463 -17.06 10.43 7.53
N VAL A 464 -16.17 10.85 6.63
CA VAL A 464 -15.22 11.94 6.87
C VAL A 464 -15.59 13.08 5.92
N SER A 465 -16.06 14.18 6.49
CA SER A 465 -16.43 15.40 5.76
C SER A 465 -15.44 16.50 6.05
N ALA A 466 -15.26 17.40 5.10
CA ALA A 466 -14.31 18.50 5.22
C ALA A 466 -14.91 19.81 4.70
N ALA A 467 -14.48 20.92 5.31
CA ALA A 467 -14.81 22.28 4.88
C ALA A 467 -13.51 23.12 4.87
N PRO A 468 -13.22 23.88 3.79
CA PRO A 468 -11.98 24.63 3.70
C PRO A 468 -12.02 25.87 4.59
N ILE A 469 -10.97 26.09 5.39
CA ILE A 469 -10.76 27.33 6.17
C ILE A 469 -9.87 28.28 5.37
N ALA A 470 -8.69 27.78 4.98
CA ALA A 470 -7.73 28.51 4.16
C ALA A 470 -6.99 27.54 3.23
N MET A 471 -6.94 27.85 1.95
CA MET A 471 -6.23 27.07 0.94
C MET A 471 -5.37 28.01 0.10
N PRO A 472 -4.15 27.64 -0.24
CA PRO A 472 -3.32 28.45 -1.12
C PRO A 472 -3.97 28.59 -2.49
N ARG A 473 -3.81 29.77 -3.09
CA ARG A 473 -4.14 29.98 -4.49
C ARG A 473 -3.21 29.15 -5.38
N ASP A 474 -3.74 28.57 -6.44
CA ASP A 474 -2.98 27.82 -7.43
C ASP A 474 -3.42 28.27 -8.85
N ALA A 475 -2.64 29.19 -9.42
CA ALA A 475 -2.98 29.80 -10.70
C ALA A 475 -2.81 28.84 -11.89
N ASP A 476 -1.92 27.83 -11.79
CA ASP A 476 -1.69 26.89 -12.89
C ASP A 476 -2.88 25.97 -13.13
N TYR A 477 -3.67 25.76 -12.08
CA TYR A 477 -4.88 24.95 -12.14
C TYR A 477 -6.15 25.80 -12.03
N GLY A 478 -6.02 27.12 -12.17
CA GLY A 478 -7.15 28.05 -12.12
C GLY A 478 -7.83 28.13 -10.76
N GLN A 479 -7.16 27.69 -9.68
CA GLN A 479 -7.77 27.69 -8.35
C GLN A 479 -7.60 29.04 -7.66
N PRO A 480 -8.68 29.73 -7.32
CA PRO A 480 -8.62 31.06 -6.69
C PRO A 480 -8.07 31.01 -5.25
N GLY A 481 -7.96 29.80 -4.68
CA GLY A 481 -7.71 29.60 -3.27
C GLY A 481 -8.90 29.92 -2.39
N VAL A 482 -8.76 29.67 -1.09
CA VAL A 482 -9.76 30.02 -0.08
C VAL A 482 -9.07 30.85 0.98
N GLN A 483 -9.54 32.07 1.17
CA GLN A 483 -9.02 32.93 2.22
C GLN A 483 -9.70 32.60 3.56
N PRO A 484 -8.98 32.72 4.71
CA PRO A 484 -9.61 32.60 6.01
C PRO A 484 -10.67 33.70 6.18
N PRO A 485 -11.75 33.46 6.94
CA PRO A 485 -12.78 34.45 7.20
C PRO A 485 -12.24 35.56 8.13
N ALA A 486 -11.33 36.40 7.63
CA ALA A 486 -10.66 37.46 8.36
C ALA A 486 -11.52 38.74 8.48
N GLY A 487 -11.19 39.60 9.45
CA GLY A 487 -11.88 40.91 9.64
C GLY A 487 -13.27 40.81 10.27
N GLY A 488 -13.60 39.69 10.91
CA GLY A 488 -14.87 39.49 11.61
C GLY A 488 -16.07 39.18 10.72
N ALA A 489 -15.92 39.15 9.39
CA ALA A 489 -16.96 38.75 8.46
C ALA A 489 -17.12 37.23 8.44
N PRO A 490 -18.32 36.67 8.74
CA PRO A 490 -18.53 35.25 8.72
C PRO A 490 -18.51 34.70 7.29
N ALA A 491 -17.90 33.50 7.10
CA ALA A 491 -17.95 32.79 5.84
C ALA A 491 -18.65 31.44 6.00
N THR A 492 -19.69 31.19 5.22
CA THR A 492 -20.35 29.88 5.22
C THR A 492 -19.61 28.93 4.31
N ARG A 493 -19.24 27.72 4.84
CA ARG A 493 -18.60 26.65 4.13
C ARG A 493 -19.44 25.39 4.22
N GLN A 494 -19.71 24.76 3.08
CA GLN A 494 -20.39 23.46 3.05
C GLN A 494 -19.39 22.35 3.39
N PHE A 495 -19.85 21.37 4.16
CA PHE A 495 -19.11 20.12 4.30
C PHE A 495 -19.31 19.28 3.04
N VAL A 496 -18.21 18.84 2.47
CA VAL A 496 -18.16 17.89 1.35
C VAL A 496 -17.42 16.64 1.82
N PRO A 497 -17.53 15.48 1.14
CA PRO A 497 -16.65 14.34 1.44
C PRO A 497 -15.20 14.80 1.43
N ALA A 498 -14.43 14.40 2.44
CA ALA A 498 -13.02 14.82 2.55
C ALA A 498 -12.21 14.45 1.30
N SER A 499 -12.48 13.27 0.74
CA SER A 499 -11.92 12.84 -0.53
C SER A 499 -12.20 13.82 -1.67
N GLN A 500 -13.41 14.33 -1.77
CA GLN A 500 -13.79 15.28 -2.83
C GLN A 500 -13.03 16.60 -2.73
N LEU A 501 -12.83 17.12 -1.51
CA LEU A 501 -12.07 18.35 -1.30
C LEU A 501 -10.59 18.19 -1.66
N LEU A 502 -10.04 17.01 -1.48
CA LEU A 502 -8.63 16.70 -1.70
C LEU A 502 -8.34 16.10 -3.09
N MET A 503 -9.35 15.49 -3.73
CA MET A 503 -9.17 14.75 -4.98
C MET A 503 -9.30 15.60 -6.24
N SER A 504 -10.20 16.56 -6.28
CA SER A 504 -10.52 17.23 -7.54
C SER A 504 -10.66 18.73 -7.35
N GLU A 505 -9.95 19.48 -8.16
CA GLU A 505 -10.02 20.93 -8.23
C GLU A 505 -10.82 21.41 -9.44
N SER A 506 -11.12 20.52 -10.37
CA SER A 506 -11.99 20.81 -11.52
C SER A 506 -13.15 19.84 -11.55
N HIS A 507 -14.37 20.38 -11.49
CA HIS A 507 -15.60 19.60 -11.59
C HIS A 507 -16.25 19.72 -12.97
N SER A 508 -15.52 20.24 -13.98
CA SER A 508 -16.05 20.48 -15.33
C SER A 508 -16.12 19.23 -16.19
N ALA A 509 -15.39 18.17 -15.83
CA ALA A 509 -15.35 16.94 -16.61
C ALA A 509 -16.56 16.03 -16.33
N SER A 510 -16.94 15.25 -17.33
CA SER A 510 -18.06 14.31 -17.22
C SER A 510 -17.74 13.18 -16.21
N PRO A 511 -18.62 12.89 -15.24
CA PRO A 511 -18.46 11.75 -14.34
C PRO A 511 -18.28 10.40 -15.06
N LEU A 512 -18.88 10.25 -16.25
CA LEU A 512 -18.77 9.04 -17.05
C LEU A 512 -17.31 8.70 -17.41
N VAL A 513 -16.45 9.68 -17.62
CA VAL A 513 -15.02 9.44 -17.91
C VAL A 513 -14.34 8.84 -16.69
N ALA A 514 -14.65 9.33 -15.49
CA ALA A 514 -14.14 8.75 -14.24
C ALA A 514 -14.62 7.30 -14.05
N ASP A 515 -15.92 7.06 -14.25
CA ASP A 515 -16.50 5.71 -14.11
C ASP A 515 -15.83 4.72 -15.08
N VAL A 516 -15.60 5.13 -16.35
CA VAL A 516 -14.90 4.32 -17.34
C VAL A 516 -13.45 4.06 -16.94
N ALA A 517 -12.74 5.06 -16.41
CA ALA A 517 -11.36 4.90 -15.96
C ALA A 517 -11.25 3.93 -14.77
N TYR A 518 -12.14 4.04 -13.78
CA TYR A 518 -12.19 3.07 -12.66
C TYR A 518 -12.57 1.67 -13.13
N LEU A 519 -13.52 1.53 -14.06
CA LEU A 519 -13.86 0.22 -14.66
C LEU A 519 -12.64 -0.38 -15.39
N ALA A 520 -11.93 0.41 -16.18
CA ALA A 520 -10.72 -0.04 -16.87
C ALA A 520 -9.66 -0.50 -15.87
N PHE A 521 -9.44 0.26 -14.78
CA PHE A 521 -8.55 -0.14 -13.69
C PHE A 521 -8.96 -1.49 -13.07
N VAL A 522 -10.24 -1.67 -12.75
CA VAL A 522 -10.77 -2.94 -12.19
C VAL A 522 -10.53 -4.11 -13.14
N LEU A 523 -10.71 -3.92 -14.44
CA LEU A 523 -10.46 -4.95 -15.46
C LEU A 523 -8.96 -5.32 -15.55
N VAL A 524 -8.07 -4.34 -15.45
CA VAL A 524 -6.61 -4.58 -15.38
C VAL A 524 -6.26 -5.38 -14.11
N CYS A 525 -6.79 -4.98 -12.96
CA CYS A 525 -6.59 -5.71 -11.69
C CYS A 525 -7.11 -7.16 -11.77
N ALA A 526 -8.27 -7.37 -12.39
CA ALA A 526 -8.81 -8.71 -12.63
C ALA A 526 -7.87 -9.53 -13.51
N GLY A 527 -7.33 -8.95 -14.58
CA GLY A 527 -6.32 -9.56 -15.44
C GLY A 527 -5.05 -9.94 -14.67
N TRP A 528 -4.53 -9.04 -13.83
CA TRP A 528 -3.37 -9.30 -12.95
C TRP A 528 -3.64 -10.43 -11.96
N LEU A 529 -4.83 -10.44 -11.35
CA LEU A 529 -5.23 -11.50 -10.43
C LEU A 529 -5.30 -12.87 -11.12
N VAL A 530 -5.92 -12.93 -12.29
CA VAL A 530 -5.97 -14.16 -13.11
C VAL A 530 -4.56 -14.63 -13.46
N LEU A 531 -3.68 -13.72 -13.90
CA LEU A 531 -2.29 -14.04 -14.22
C LEU A 531 -1.54 -14.58 -12.99
N LEU A 532 -1.70 -13.97 -11.82
CA LEU A 532 -1.12 -14.46 -10.58
C LEU A 532 -1.64 -15.85 -10.20
N ILE A 533 -2.94 -16.06 -10.27
CA ILE A 533 -3.54 -17.36 -9.96
C ILE A 533 -3.00 -18.44 -10.89
N VAL A 534 -2.97 -18.17 -12.20
CA VAL A 534 -2.45 -19.11 -13.20
C VAL A 534 -0.95 -19.38 -12.92
N ALA A 535 -0.17 -18.33 -12.72
CA ALA A 535 1.26 -18.46 -12.45
C ALA A 535 1.54 -19.28 -11.17
N HIS A 536 0.84 -18.98 -10.07
CA HIS A 536 1.01 -19.73 -8.80
C HIS A 536 0.59 -21.21 -8.95
N ARG A 537 -0.53 -21.48 -9.64
CA ARG A 537 -0.97 -22.86 -9.89
C ARG A 537 0.02 -23.63 -10.74
N SER A 538 0.56 -22.99 -11.79
CA SER A 538 1.51 -23.62 -12.70
C SER A 538 2.85 -23.93 -12.00
N VAL A 539 3.33 -23.01 -11.15
CA VAL A 539 4.55 -23.25 -10.34
C VAL A 539 4.32 -24.34 -9.31
N ALA A 540 3.17 -24.36 -8.63
CA ALA A 540 2.84 -25.40 -7.67
C ALA A 540 2.72 -26.79 -8.34
N ALA A 541 2.09 -26.88 -9.50
CA ALA A 541 1.97 -28.14 -10.24
C ALA A 541 3.31 -28.69 -10.76
N ALA A 542 4.25 -27.80 -11.13
CA ALA A 542 5.59 -28.20 -11.55
C ALA A 542 6.50 -28.64 -10.40
N GLY A 543 6.06 -28.48 -9.15
CA GLY A 543 6.87 -28.64 -7.94
C GLY A 543 6.94 -30.04 -7.34
N GLU A 544 6.29 -31.08 -7.89
CA GLU A 544 6.53 -32.45 -7.45
C GLU A 544 7.95 -32.86 -7.86
N PRO A 545 8.88 -33.15 -6.92
CA PRO A 545 10.12 -33.80 -7.28
C PRO A 545 9.75 -35.16 -7.84
N ALA A 546 10.21 -35.47 -9.04
CA ALA A 546 10.33 -36.86 -9.43
C ALA A 546 11.24 -37.53 -8.38
N ASP A 547 10.66 -38.35 -7.51
CA ASP A 547 11.36 -39.16 -6.48
C ASP A 547 12.36 -40.17 -7.08
N ASP A 548 12.57 -40.13 -8.40
CA ASP A 548 13.37 -41.07 -9.17
C ASP A 548 14.85 -40.66 -9.37
N LEU A 549 15.33 -39.56 -8.77
CA LEU A 549 16.72 -39.11 -8.94
C LEU A 549 17.62 -39.26 -7.68
N LEU A 550 17.15 -39.91 -6.64
CA LEU A 550 18.08 -40.42 -5.63
C LEU A 550 18.55 -41.81 -6.08
N PRO A 551 19.87 -42.04 -6.31
CA PRO A 551 20.34 -43.37 -6.51
C PRO A 551 19.99 -44.18 -5.27
N THR A 552 19.16 -45.20 -5.44
CA THR A 552 18.85 -46.17 -4.40
C THR A 552 20.22 -46.68 -3.88
N PRO A 553 20.52 -46.57 -2.55
CA PRO A 553 21.76 -47.12 -2.04
C PRO A 553 21.79 -48.59 -2.41
N ALA A 554 22.81 -48.99 -3.17
CA ALA A 554 23.07 -50.36 -3.57
C ALA A 554 23.34 -51.26 -2.33
N GLY A 555 22.35 -51.44 -1.47
CA GLY A 555 22.46 -52.16 -0.21
C GLY A 555 21.14 -52.65 0.38
N ALA A 556 19.98 -52.15 -0.12
CA ALA A 556 18.70 -52.46 0.50
C ALA A 556 17.95 -53.66 -0.13
N ARG A 557 18.59 -54.47 -1.01
CA ARG A 557 17.96 -55.65 -1.66
C ARG A 557 18.33 -57.01 -1.02
N VAL A 558 18.86 -57.05 0.20
CA VAL A 558 19.12 -58.32 0.88
C VAL A 558 18.55 -58.29 2.29
N ARG A 559 17.23 -58.36 2.46
CA ARG A 559 16.54 -58.86 3.67
C ARG A 559 15.03 -58.90 3.50
N ARG A 560 14.52 -59.60 2.48
CA ARG A 560 13.15 -60.12 2.46
C ARG A 560 13.10 -61.48 1.77
N ARG A 561 13.83 -62.43 2.27
CA ARG A 561 13.63 -63.87 2.07
C ARG A 561 14.17 -64.57 3.29
N HIS A 562 13.39 -64.77 4.30
CA HIS A 562 13.46 -65.84 5.30
C HIS A 562 12.57 -65.46 6.49
N LEU A 563 11.29 -65.67 6.32
CA LEU A 563 10.31 -65.92 7.37
C LEU A 563 9.02 -66.34 6.65
N ALA A 564 9.03 -67.52 6.08
CA ALA A 564 7.93 -68.39 5.81
C ALA A 564 8.48 -69.81 5.86
N GLY A 565 8.38 -70.42 7.02
CA GLY A 565 8.58 -71.78 7.36
C GLY A 565 8.00 -72.00 8.75
#